data_625dd5c95dd685738d5e53760262753c
#
_entry.id   625dd5c95dd685738d5e53760262753c
#
_cell.length_a   1.000
_cell.length_b   1.000
_cell.length_c   1.000
_cell.angle_alpha   90.00
_cell.angle_beta   90.00
_cell.angle_gamma   90.00
#
_symmetry.space_group_name_H-M   'P 1'
#
loop_
_entity.id
_entity.type
_entity.pdbx_description
1 polymer ?
#
loop_
_entity_poly.entity_id
_entity_poly.type
_entity_poly.pdbx_seq_one_letter_code
_entity_poly.pdbx_strand_id
1 'polypeptide(L)'
;MPPFDERVGVSLTQLFEPSGVAVVGASRTEGKIGYVAMANATASEGPVYPVNPSGLGELFGSTFVPSVTDIDGPVDLALCCVPGPAVPDVLAECGEAGIGAAVIYASGFAEAGAEGEDLQNAIVDVADEHDISLLGPNTSGFLVPATDL
;
A
#
# COMPACT_ATOMS: atom_id res chain seq x y z
N MET A 1 -2.96 -6.59 -30.89
CA MET A 1 -2.65 -5.79 -29.70
C MET A 1 -3.96 -5.37 -29.11
N PRO A 2 -4.34 -5.80 -27.90
CA PRO A 2 -5.55 -5.32 -27.28
C PRO A 2 -5.49 -3.80 -27.11
N PRO A 3 -6.61 -3.09 -27.20
CA PRO A 3 -6.63 -1.66 -26.99
C PRO A 3 -6.12 -1.36 -25.56
N PHE A 4 -5.31 -0.33 -25.43
CA PHE A 4 -4.87 0.17 -24.11
C PHE A 4 -6.13 0.47 -23.29
N ASP A 5 -6.30 -0.21 -22.16
CA ASP A 5 -7.42 0.07 -21.27
C ASP A 5 -7.16 1.42 -20.57
N GLU A 6 -8.02 2.40 -20.80
CA GLU A 6 -7.91 3.74 -20.20
C GLU A 6 -7.86 3.67 -18.65
N ARG A 7 -8.40 2.59 -18.05
CA ARG A 7 -8.33 2.36 -16.59
C ARG A 7 -6.91 2.14 -16.09
N VAL A 8 -6.03 1.54 -16.91
CA VAL A 8 -4.61 1.32 -16.54
C VAL A 8 -3.86 2.65 -16.36
N GLY A 9 -4.20 3.67 -17.13
CA GLY A 9 -3.54 4.98 -17.05
C GLY A 9 -3.80 5.72 -15.74
N VAL A 10 -5.01 5.65 -15.21
CA VAL A 10 -5.39 6.34 -13.95
C VAL A 10 -4.71 5.71 -12.76
N SER A 11 -4.68 4.37 -12.71
CA SER A 11 -4.08 3.62 -11.61
C SER A 11 -2.55 3.76 -11.55
N LEU A 12 -1.87 3.85 -12.68
CA LEU A 12 -0.42 4.09 -12.72
C LEU A 12 -0.06 5.50 -12.24
N THR A 13 -0.90 6.50 -12.48
CA THR A 13 -0.71 7.85 -11.95
C THR A 13 -0.78 7.84 -10.43
N GLN A 14 -1.76 7.17 -9.84
CA GLN A 14 -1.87 7.03 -8.38
C GLN A 14 -0.67 6.29 -7.76
N LEU A 15 -0.08 5.33 -8.47
CA LEU A 15 1.10 4.62 -8.02
C LEU A 15 2.35 5.52 -7.97
N PHE A 16 2.55 6.38 -8.98
CA PHE A 16 3.79 7.15 -9.15
C PHE A 16 3.68 8.62 -8.73
N GLU A 17 2.49 9.18 -8.70
CA GLU A 17 2.21 10.58 -8.33
C GLU A 17 1.00 10.65 -7.37
N PRO A 18 1.06 9.96 -6.22
CA PRO A 18 -0.07 9.91 -5.30
C PRO A 18 -0.33 11.28 -4.65
N SER A 19 -1.60 11.59 -4.40
CA SER A 19 -2.01 12.76 -3.63
C SER A 19 -1.77 12.61 -2.14
N GLY A 20 -1.68 11.39 -1.66
CA GLY A 20 -1.32 11.02 -0.30
C GLY A 20 -1.03 9.53 -0.19
N VAL A 21 -0.25 9.15 0.81
CA VAL A 21 0.26 7.79 1.00
C VAL A 21 -0.15 7.27 2.37
N ALA A 22 -0.75 6.08 2.41
CA ALA A 22 -0.97 5.33 3.63
C ALA A 22 0.10 4.24 3.79
N VAL A 23 0.77 4.18 4.94
CA VAL A 23 1.70 3.10 5.28
C VAL A 23 0.99 2.15 6.24
N VAL A 24 0.48 1.03 5.73
CA VAL A 24 -0.25 0.04 6.50
C VAL A 24 0.72 -0.95 7.14
N GLY A 25 0.66 -1.08 8.45
CA GLY A 25 1.67 -1.77 9.23
C GLY A 25 2.85 -0.87 9.60
N ALA A 26 2.63 0.44 9.64
CA ALA A 26 3.63 1.41 10.11
C ALA A 26 4.11 1.07 11.52
N SER A 27 5.41 1.22 11.78
CA SER A 27 6.06 0.83 13.03
C SER A 27 7.05 1.90 13.48
N ARG A 28 7.18 2.06 14.80
CA ARG A 28 8.24 2.87 15.41
C ARG A 28 9.56 2.12 15.58
N THR A 29 9.55 0.80 15.35
CA THR A 29 10.75 -0.03 15.50
C THR A 29 11.65 0.15 14.30
N GLU A 30 12.81 0.76 14.49
CA GLU A 30 13.83 0.89 13.45
C GLU A 30 14.19 -0.46 12.83
N GLY A 31 14.40 -0.47 11.50
CA GLY A 31 14.72 -1.68 10.75
C GLY A 31 13.49 -2.53 10.34
N LYS A 32 12.32 -2.32 10.91
CA LYS A 32 11.10 -2.92 10.37
C LYS A 32 10.68 -2.23 9.07
N ILE A 33 10.10 -3.01 8.15
CA ILE A 33 9.67 -2.48 6.83
C ILE A 33 8.70 -1.30 6.98
N GLY A 34 7.78 -1.34 7.93
CA GLY A 34 6.84 -0.26 8.18
C GLY A 34 7.49 1.03 8.71
N TYR A 35 8.63 0.94 9.40
CA TYR A 35 9.43 2.10 9.77
C TYR A 35 10.15 2.70 8.56
N VAL A 36 10.82 1.84 7.79
CA VAL A 36 11.58 2.26 6.59
C VAL A 36 10.65 2.86 5.54
N ALA A 37 9.50 2.25 5.30
CA ALA A 37 8.50 2.77 4.37
C ALA A 37 7.98 4.15 4.80
N MET A 38 7.70 4.34 6.10
CA MET A 38 7.31 5.67 6.63
C MET A 38 8.40 6.71 6.44
N ALA A 39 9.65 6.39 6.81
CA ALA A 39 10.76 7.32 6.70
C ALA A 39 10.99 7.75 5.24
N ASN A 40 10.90 6.82 4.30
CA ASN A 40 11.08 7.11 2.88
C ASN A 40 9.89 7.92 2.32
N ALA A 41 8.65 7.51 2.65
CA ALA A 41 7.46 8.18 2.14
C ALA A 41 7.34 9.63 2.63
N THR A 42 7.80 9.95 3.85
CA THR A 42 7.77 11.33 4.37
C THR A 42 8.71 12.30 3.64
N ALA A 43 9.62 11.81 2.79
CA ALA A 43 10.42 12.65 1.92
C ALA A 43 9.63 13.17 0.70
N SER A 44 8.54 12.50 0.32
CA SER A 44 7.70 12.91 -0.80
C SER A 44 6.82 14.12 -0.48
N GLU A 45 6.34 14.79 -1.51
CA GLU A 45 5.31 15.83 -1.35
C GLU A 45 3.96 15.19 -1.02
N GLY A 46 3.20 15.82 -0.13
CA GLY A 46 1.87 15.39 0.28
C GLY A 46 1.84 14.64 1.61
N PRO A 47 0.63 14.37 2.12
CA PRO A 47 0.44 13.75 3.42
C PRO A 47 0.81 12.25 3.40
N VAL A 48 1.41 11.80 4.50
CA VAL A 48 1.72 10.39 4.75
C VAL A 48 1.08 9.96 6.07
N TYR A 49 0.31 8.89 6.02
CA TYR A 49 -0.49 8.42 7.15
C TYR A 49 0.05 7.10 7.69
N PRO A 50 0.54 7.05 8.94
CA PRO A 50 0.90 5.79 9.59
C PRO A 50 -0.37 5.06 10.01
N VAL A 51 -0.61 3.87 9.45
CA VAL A 51 -1.79 3.05 9.74
C VAL A 51 -1.37 1.80 10.51
N ASN A 52 -1.87 1.67 11.74
CA ASN A 52 -1.67 0.48 12.56
C ASN A 52 -2.69 0.46 13.70
N PRO A 53 -3.50 -0.61 13.85
CA PRO A 53 -4.49 -0.73 14.94
C PRO A 53 -3.88 -0.59 16.35
N SER A 54 -2.61 -0.95 16.50
CA SER A 54 -1.86 -0.85 17.76
C SER A 54 -1.03 0.44 17.88
N GLY A 55 -1.06 1.30 16.85
CA GLY A 55 -0.29 2.53 16.80
C GLY A 55 -0.92 3.61 17.67
N LEU A 56 -0.11 4.30 18.49
CA LEU A 56 -0.53 5.43 19.32
C LEU A 56 0.43 6.60 19.12
N GLY A 57 -0.14 7.82 19.18
CA GLY A 57 0.63 9.05 19.05
C GLY A 57 1.11 9.31 17.61
N GLU A 58 2.35 9.73 17.44
CA GLU A 58 2.89 10.20 16.17
C GLU A 58 4.11 9.40 15.72
N LEU A 59 4.33 9.35 14.40
CA LEU A 59 5.52 8.83 13.74
C LEU A 59 5.92 9.80 12.62
N PHE A 60 7.13 10.32 12.64
CA PHE A 60 7.63 11.34 11.70
C PHE A 60 6.67 12.55 11.53
N GLY A 61 6.03 12.99 12.64
CA GLY A 61 5.11 14.13 12.63
C GLY A 61 3.68 13.82 12.16
N SER A 62 3.37 12.57 11.83
CA SER A 62 2.02 12.13 11.44
C SER A 62 1.39 11.27 12.53
N THR A 63 0.12 11.54 12.84
CA THR A 63 -0.62 10.79 13.86
C THR A 63 -1.06 9.43 13.33
N PHE A 64 -0.88 8.38 14.14
CA PHE A 64 -1.38 7.04 13.80
C PHE A 64 -2.91 7.02 13.69
N VAL A 65 -3.40 6.31 12.66
CA VAL A 65 -4.80 5.93 12.52
C VAL A 65 -4.93 4.41 12.55
N PRO A 66 -6.04 3.84 13.08
CA PRO A 66 -6.18 2.39 13.20
C PRO A 66 -6.42 1.67 11.88
N SER A 67 -7.13 2.29 10.93
CA SER A 67 -7.42 1.75 9.60
C SER A 67 -7.28 2.83 8.52
N VAL A 68 -7.09 2.42 7.28
CA VAL A 68 -7.11 3.33 6.12
C VAL A 68 -8.45 4.03 5.96
N THR A 69 -9.53 3.41 6.42
CA THR A 69 -10.89 3.99 6.41
C THR A 69 -11.07 5.14 7.40
N ASP A 70 -10.15 5.30 8.35
CA ASP A 70 -10.15 6.40 9.34
C ASP A 70 -9.32 7.61 8.88
N ILE A 71 -8.73 7.56 7.69
CA ILE A 71 -7.96 8.67 7.15
C ILE A 71 -8.91 9.79 6.71
N ASP A 72 -8.72 10.97 7.31
CA ASP A 72 -9.46 12.18 6.93
C ASP A 72 -8.56 13.10 6.09
N GLY A 73 -8.42 12.76 4.82
CA GLY A 73 -7.59 13.51 3.89
C GLY A 73 -7.31 12.76 2.59
N PRO A 74 -6.61 13.40 1.64
CA PRO A 74 -6.33 12.77 0.36
C PRO A 74 -5.37 11.59 0.55
N VAL A 75 -5.73 10.43 0.02
CA VAL A 75 -4.92 9.21 -0.03
C VAL A 75 -5.35 8.35 -1.20
N ASP A 76 -4.40 7.92 -2.01
CA ASP A 76 -4.64 7.09 -3.20
C ASP A 76 -3.60 5.99 -3.41
N LEU A 77 -2.54 5.95 -2.59
CA LEU A 77 -1.54 4.89 -2.57
C LEU A 77 -1.43 4.27 -1.17
N ALA A 78 -1.46 2.95 -1.08
CA ALA A 78 -1.15 2.19 0.13
C ALA A 78 0.17 1.44 0.00
N LEU A 79 1.05 1.59 0.99
CA LEU A 79 2.25 0.77 1.17
C LEU A 79 1.94 -0.30 2.21
N CYS A 80 1.74 -1.54 1.74
CA CYS A 80 1.32 -2.66 2.60
C CYS A 80 2.53 -3.35 3.23
N CYS A 81 2.82 -3.00 4.48
CA CYS A 81 3.91 -3.50 5.30
C CYS A 81 3.42 -4.51 6.36
N VAL A 82 2.40 -5.28 6.03
CA VAL A 82 1.81 -6.31 6.88
C VAL A 82 2.17 -7.72 6.39
N PRO A 83 2.07 -8.76 7.23
CA PRO A 83 2.27 -10.14 6.79
C PRO A 83 1.31 -10.54 5.65
N GLY A 84 1.77 -11.43 4.75
CA GLY A 84 0.99 -11.87 3.58
C GLY A 84 -0.46 -12.24 3.86
N PRO A 85 -0.77 -13.06 4.87
CA PRO A 85 -2.16 -13.44 5.20
C PRO A 85 -3.09 -12.27 5.54
N ALA A 86 -2.57 -11.13 5.97
CA ALA A 86 -3.37 -9.94 6.28
C ALA A 86 -3.63 -9.04 5.05
N VAL A 87 -2.92 -9.26 3.95
CA VAL A 87 -3.00 -8.38 2.76
C VAL A 87 -4.38 -8.35 2.12
N PRO A 88 -5.11 -9.48 1.94
CA PRO A 88 -6.45 -9.42 1.35
C PRO A 88 -7.42 -8.49 2.10
N ASP A 89 -7.44 -8.56 3.43
CA ASP A 89 -8.29 -7.70 4.26
C ASP A 89 -7.89 -6.23 4.15
N VAL A 90 -6.58 -5.94 4.15
CA VAL A 90 -6.07 -4.58 3.95
C VAL A 90 -6.46 -4.02 2.58
N LEU A 91 -6.38 -4.82 1.53
CA LEU A 91 -6.80 -4.39 0.18
C LEU A 91 -8.31 -4.10 0.11
N ALA A 92 -9.13 -4.90 0.80
CA ALA A 92 -10.57 -4.64 0.89
C ALA A 92 -10.85 -3.30 1.58
N GLU A 93 -10.19 -3.02 2.72
CA GLU A 93 -10.28 -1.71 3.39
C GLU A 93 -9.78 -0.56 2.49
N CYS A 94 -8.71 -0.77 1.73
CA CYS A 94 -8.22 0.20 0.74
C CYS A 94 -9.29 0.49 -0.32
N GLY A 95 -9.97 -0.53 -0.83
CA GLY A 95 -11.06 -0.38 -1.78
C GLY A 95 -12.21 0.44 -1.22
N GLU A 96 -12.62 0.17 0.02
CA GLU A 96 -13.66 0.95 0.73
C GLU A 96 -13.26 2.41 0.93
N ALA A 97 -11.97 2.67 1.16
CA ALA A 97 -11.43 4.03 1.32
C ALA A 97 -11.18 4.76 -0.02
N GLY A 98 -11.37 4.10 -1.16
CA GLY A 98 -11.15 4.67 -2.48
C GLY A 98 -9.67 4.75 -2.89
N ILE A 99 -8.79 3.98 -2.25
CA ILE A 99 -7.37 3.87 -2.60
C ILE A 99 -7.22 3.00 -3.84
N GLY A 100 -6.69 3.55 -4.93
CA GLY A 100 -6.62 2.89 -6.23
C GLY A 100 -5.29 2.24 -6.57
N ALA A 101 -4.27 2.34 -5.71
CA ALA A 101 -2.98 1.69 -5.91
C ALA A 101 -2.40 1.15 -4.59
N ALA A 102 -1.73 0.01 -4.66
CA ALA A 102 -1.07 -0.59 -3.50
C ALA A 102 0.26 -1.26 -3.87
N VAL A 103 1.23 -1.14 -2.97
CA VAL A 103 2.52 -1.83 -3.04
C VAL A 103 2.56 -2.90 -1.94
N ILE A 104 2.85 -4.14 -2.29
CA ILE A 104 2.86 -5.27 -1.36
C ILE A 104 4.30 -5.77 -1.18
N TYR A 105 4.88 -5.48 -0.02
CA TYR A 105 6.25 -5.88 0.32
C TYR A 105 6.36 -7.33 0.78
N ALA A 106 5.31 -7.90 1.38
CA ALA A 106 5.32 -9.24 1.95
C ALA A 106 5.68 -10.31 0.92
N SER A 107 6.41 -11.33 1.37
CA SER A 107 6.63 -12.61 0.68
C SER A 107 5.66 -13.68 1.19
N GLY A 108 5.76 -14.89 0.66
CA GLY A 108 4.91 -16.02 1.04
C GLY A 108 3.70 -16.21 0.13
N PHE A 109 3.78 -15.70 -1.09
CA PHE A 109 2.78 -15.86 -2.14
C PHE A 109 3.13 -17.02 -3.08
N ALA A 110 2.90 -16.94 -4.37
CA ALA A 110 3.08 -18.05 -5.31
C ALA A 110 4.49 -18.68 -5.25
N GLU A 111 5.52 -17.92 -4.89
CA GLU A 111 6.88 -18.41 -4.68
C GLU A 111 7.02 -19.40 -3.52
N ALA A 112 6.06 -19.41 -2.57
CA ALA A 112 6.08 -20.30 -1.41
C ALA A 112 5.33 -21.63 -1.63
N GLY A 113 4.74 -21.86 -2.79
CA GLY A 113 4.01 -23.06 -3.14
C GLY A 113 2.49 -22.89 -3.20
N ALA A 114 1.72 -23.99 -3.14
CA ALA A 114 0.29 -23.99 -3.40
C ALA A 114 -0.54 -23.07 -2.49
N GLU A 115 -0.25 -23.05 -1.18
CA GLU A 115 -0.94 -22.16 -0.23
C GLU A 115 -0.65 -20.69 -0.52
N GLY A 116 0.57 -20.38 -0.96
CA GLY A 116 0.96 -19.04 -1.37
C GLY A 116 0.33 -18.63 -2.70
N GLU A 117 0.13 -19.57 -3.62
CA GLU A 117 -0.59 -19.34 -4.88
C GLU A 117 -2.07 -19.01 -4.61
N ASP A 118 -2.72 -19.71 -3.69
CA ASP A 118 -4.09 -19.40 -3.27
C ASP A 118 -4.19 -18.00 -2.67
N LEU A 119 -3.22 -17.61 -1.85
CA LEU A 119 -3.15 -16.27 -1.28
C LEU A 119 -2.93 -15.19 -2.35
N GLN A 120 -2.07 -15.46 -3.35
CA GLN A 120 -1.87 -14.55 -4.47
C GLN A 120 -3.14 -14.37 -5.31
N ASN A 121 -3.87 -15.45 -5.57
CA ASN A 121 -5.15 -15.37 -6.25
C ASN A 121 -6.16 -14.54 -5.46
N ALA A 122 -6.21 -14.69 -4.13
CA ALA A 122 -7.08 -13.91 -3.27
C ALA A 122 -6.80 -12.41 -3.34
N ILE A 123 -5.53 -11.98 -3.36
CA ILE A 123 -5.20 -10.55 -3.48
C ILE A 123 -5.53 -9.98 -4.86
N VAL A 124 -5.38 -10.78 -5.92
CA VAL A 124 -5.77 -10.37 -7.28
C VAL A 124 -7.28 -10.21 -7.38
N ASP A 125 -8.05 -11.16 -6.84
CA ASP A 125 -9.51 -11.09 -6.85
C ASP A 125 -10.03 -9.83 -6.13
N VAL A 126 -9.49 -9.52 -4.93
CA VAL A 126 -9.86 -8.30 -4.18
C VAL A 126 -9.44 -7.03 -4.93
N ALA A 127 -8.25 -7.02 -5.53
CA ALA A 127 -7.77 -5.88 -6.30
C ALA A 127 -8.64 -5.62 -7.53
N ASP A 128 -9.04 -6.67 -8.24
CA ASP A 128 -9.94 -6.57 -9.39
C ASP A 128 -11.34 -6.09 -8.98
N GLU A 129 -11.87 -6.58 -7.85
CA GLU A 129 -13.18 -6.16 -7.33
C GLU A 129 -13.23 -4.66 -7.02
N HIS A 130 -12.12 -4.10 -6.54
CA HIS A 130 -12.02 -2.70 -6.12
C HIS A 130 -11.26 -1.79 -7.08
N ASP A 131 -10.89 -2.27 -8.27
CA ASP A 131 -10.08 -1.52 -9.26
C ASP A 131 -8.74 -0.99 -8.67
N ILE A 132 -8.06 -1.81 -7.85
CA ILE A 132 -6.76 -1.46 -7.25
C ILE A 132 -5.62 -1.99 -8.12
N SER A 133 -4.70 -1.12 -8.52
CA SER A 133 -3.45 -1.52 -9.17
C SER A 133 -2.43 -1.99 -8.15
N LEU A 134 -1.89 -3.20 -8.35
CA LEU A 134 -0.91 -3.79 -7.45
C LEU A 134 0.51 -3.73 -8.02
N LEU A 135 1.47 -3.39 -7.17
CA LEU A 135 2.90 -3.62 -7.37
C LEU A 135 3.39 -4.64 -6.33
N GLY A 136 3.99 -5.72 -6.78
CA GLY A 136 4.31 -6.88 -5.95
C GLY A 136 3.30 -8.02 -6.17
N PRO A 137 3.24 -9.02 -5.28
CA PRO A 137 3.91 -9.08 -3.95
C PRO A 137 5.43 -9.29 -4.01
N ASN A 138 6.07 -9.39 -2.84
CA ASN A 138 7.50 -9.66 -2.68
C ASN A 138 8.38 -8.66 -3.46
N THR A 139 8.08 -7.38 -3.36
CA THR A 139 8.85 -6.29 -3.98
C THR A 139 9.62 -5.49 -2.94
N SER A 140 10.68 -4.82 -3.39
CA SER A 140 11.40 -3.81 -2.59
C SER A 140 10.82 -2.41 -2.75
N GLY A 141 9.73 -2.27 -3.49
CA GLY A 141 9.12 -0.98 -3.84
C GLY A 141 9.64 -0.40 -5.14
N PHE A 142 9.58 0.90 -5.25
CA PHE A 142 10.04 1.66 -6.40
C PHE A 142 10.57 3.03 -5.95
N LEU A 143 11.18 3.75 -6.87
CA LEU A 143 11.69 5.10 -6.64
C LEU A 143 11.22 6.03 -7.75
N VAL A 144 10.68 7.18 -7.37
CA VAL A 144 10.33 8.26 -8.30
C VAL A 144 11.16 9.50 -7.97
N PRO A 145 12.33 9.69 -8.58
CA PRO A 145 13.26 10.76 -8.21
C PRO A 145 12.69 12.18 -8.39
N ALA A 146 11.71 12.33 -9.28
CA ALA A 146 11.09 13.64 -9.55
C ALA A 146 10.17 14.13 -8.40
N THR A 147 9.67 13.23 -7.55
CA THR A 147 8.74 13.51 -6.45
C THR A 147 9.26 13.07 -5.10
N ASP A 148 10.47 12.57 -5.02
CA ASP A 148 11.10 12.00 -3.82
C ASP A 148 10.30 10.83 -3.19
N LEU A 149 9.52 10.10 -4.00
CA LEU A 149 8.72 8.94 -3.63
C LEU A 149 9.46 7.62 -3.87
#